data_404b0091b8f0ebee068262ad4a12b216
#
_entry.id   404b0091b8f0ebee068262ad4a12b216
#
_cell.length_a   1.000
_cell.length_b   1.000
_cell.length_c   1.000
_cell.angle_alpha   90.00
_cell.angle_beta   90.00
_cell.angle_gamma   90.00
#
_symmetry.space_group_name_H-M   'P 1'
#
loop_
_entity.id
_entity.type
_entity.pdbx_description
1 polymer ?
#
loop_
_entity_poly.entity_id
_entity_poly.type
_entity_poly.pdbx_seq_one_letter_code
_entity_poly.pdbx_strand_id
1 'polypeptide(L)'
;MSLDLDHVRQVMEEADCLYTRQQVEAAMDDMAVAITNALHDSNPIVYSVMNGGLIIAGQLLTRLNFPMEVGYLHATRYRNKLSGSELFWKARAEHSLVGRTVLIIDDILDEGHTLDAIMEYCRDAGAEQVLTAVLLDKTHDRKAYPDMRADFTGLDVVDRYVFGYGLDYKGYWRNAPGIYALKDH
;
A
#
# COMPACT_ATOMS: atom_id res chain seq x y z
N MET A 1 -20.28 8.95 14.67
CA MET A 1 -19.82 9.07 16.07
C MET A 1 -18.28 9.09 16.02
N SER A 2 -17.63 10.14 16.48
CA SER A 2 -16.15 10.14 16.63
C SER A 2 -15.80 9.15 17.74
N LEU A 3 -14.74 8.35 17.50
CA LEU A 3 -14.18 7.50 18.56
C LEU A 3 -13.72 8.38 19.73
N ASP A 4 -13.85 7.84 20.95
CA ASP A 4 -13.26 8.43 22.12
C ASP A 4 -11.73 8.45 21.99
N LEU A 5 -11.13 9.63 22.14
CA LEU A 5 -9.68 9.81 22.01
C LEU A 5 -8.89 9.05 23.07
N ASP A 6 -9.46 8.83 24.24
CA ASP A 6 -8.80 8.07 25.29
C ASP A 6 -8.73 6.59 24.92
N HIS A 7 -9.79 6.05 24.31
CA HIS A 7 -9.74 4.70 23.72
C HIS A 7 -8.68 4.59 22.60
N VAL A 8 -8.58 5.59 21.72
CA VAL A 8 -7.58 5.60 20.64
C VAL A 8 -6.16 5.62 21.18
N ARG A 9 -5.90 6.36 22.28
CA ARG A 9 -4.60 6.37 22.97
C ARG A 9 -4.30 5.04 23.64
N GLN A 10 -5.27 4.49 24.35
CA GLN A 10 -5.14 3.18 25.01
C GLN A 10 -4.78 2.08 24.00
N VAL A 11 -5.38 2.06 22.82
CA VAL A 11 -5.04 1.09 21.77
C VAL A 11 -3.56 1.14 21.39
N MET A 12 -2.95 2.31 21.31
CA MET A 12 -1.52 2.44 21.02
C MET A 12 -0.66 1.97 22.20
N GLU A 13 -1.07 2.28 23.44
CA GLU A 13 -0.33 1.89 24.65
C GLU A 13 -0.32 0.37 24.85
N GLU A 14 -1.39 -0.31 24.46
CA GLU A 14 -1.53 -1.77 24.61
C GLU A 14 -1.04 -2.56 23.40
N ALA A 15 -0.82 -1.91 22.24
CA ALA A 15 -0.46 -2.57 21.00
C ALA A 15 0.92 -3.24 21.05
N ASP A 16 1.03 -4.38 20.37
CA ASP A 16 2.32 -5.04 20.15
C ASP A 16 3.08 -4.33 19.03
N CYS A 17 4.31 -3.88 19.29
CA CYS A 17 5.17 -3.36 18.23
C CYS A 17 5.76 -4.54 17.44
N LEU A 18 5.29 -4.74 16.20
CA LEU A 18 5.80 -5.80 15.30
C LEU A 18 7.11 -5.38 14.64
N TYR A 19 7.17 -4.13 14.16
CA TYR A 19 8.35 -3.54 13.56
C TYR A 19 8.56 -2.12 14.04
N THR A 20 9.76 -1.85 14.52
CA THR A 20 10.20 -0.51 14.90
C THR A 20 10.36 0.39 13.67
N ARG A 21 10.38 1.70 13.87
CA ARG A 21 10.70 2.67 12.82
C ARG A 21 11.97 2.31 12.06
N GLN A 22 13.03 1.95 12.76
CA GLN A 22 14.32 1.62 12.14
C GLN A 22 14.23 0.41 11.21
N GLN A 23 13.46 -0.62 11.60
CA GLN A 23 13.24 -1.82 10.77
C GLN A 23 12.42 -1.49 9.52
N VAL A 24 11.40 -0.65 9.66
CA VAL A 24 10.58 -0.20 8.52
C VAL A 24 11.41 0.64 7.55
N GLU A 25 12.24 1.57 8.05
CA GLU A 25 13.11 2.39 7.21
C GLU A 25 14.17 1.55 6.47
N ALA A 26 14.76 0.54 7.14
CA ALA A 26 15.69 -0.38 6.49
C ALA A 26 15.01 -1.20 5.38
N ALA A 27 13.79 -1.69 5.61
CA ALA A 27 13.03 -2.39 4.58
C ALA A 27 12.72 -1.49 3.36
N MET A 28 12.41 -0.21 3.60
CA MET A 28 12.22 0.75 2.50
C MET A 28 13.51 1.05 1.74
N ASP A 29 14.66 1.06 2.41
CA ASP A 29 15.96 1.21 1.75
C ASP A 29 16.24 0.03 0.80
N ASP A 30 15.96 -1.20 1.23
CA ASP A 30 16.07 -2.41 0.40
C ASP A 30 15.08 -2.39 -0.78
N MET A 31 13.82 -1.99 -0.53
CA MET A 31 12.83 -1.79 -1.60
C MET A 31 13.29 -0.77 -2.63
N ALA A 32 13.86 0.35 -2.19
CA ALA A 32 14.36 1.40 -3.09
C ALA A 32 15.48 0.91 -4.00
N VAL A 33 16.38 0.07 -3.49
CA VAL A 33 17.43 -0.58 -4.31
C VAL A 33 16.80 -1.48 -5.37
N ALA A 34 15.86 -2.34 -4.98
CA ALA A 34 15.18 -3.26 -5.90
C ALA A 34 14.38 -2.51 -6.99
N ILE A 35 13.63 -1.48 -6.61
CA ILE A 35 12.85 -0.65 -7.53
C ILE A 35 13.78 0.11 -8.48
N THR A 36 14.87 0.69 -7.98
CA THR A 36 15.86 1.41 -8.81
C THR A 36 16.45 0.47 -9.85
N ASN A 37 16.86 -0.74 -9.46
CA ASN A 37 17.41 -1.73 -10.39
C ASN A 37 16.43 -2.12 -11.50
N ALA A 38 15.13 -2.16 -11.19
CA ALA A 38 14.10 -2.55 -12.15
C ALA A 38 13.64 -1.39 -13.05
N LEU A 39 13.64 -0.12 -12.55
CA LEU A 39 12.86 0.95 -13.17
C LEU A 39 13.65 2.20 -13.55
N HIS A 40 14.93 2.33 -13.21
CA HIS A 40 15.67 3.59 -13.37
C HIS A 40 15.72 4.12 -14.81
N ASP A 41 15.64 3.26 -15.82
CA ASP A 41 15.66 3.62 -17.24
C ASP A 41 14.26 3.60 -17.92
N SER A 42 13.18 3.27 -17.16
CA SER A 42 11.85 3.05 -17.73
C SER A 42 10.98 4.31 -17.79
N ASN A 43 11.39 5.43 -17.20
CA ASN A 43 10.59 6.65 -17.05
C ASN A 43 9.16 6.33 -16.53
N PRO A 44 9.02 5.74 -15.35
CA PRO A 44 7.74 5.23 -14.88
C PRO A 44 6.80 6.33 -14.42
N ILE A 45 5.50 6.03 -14.42
CA ILE A 45 4.51 6.76 -13.65
C ILE A 45 4.34 6.03 -12.32
N VAL A 46 4.53 6.73 -11.21
CA VAL A 46 4.39 6.17 -9.87
C VAL A 46 3.11 6.68 -9.22
N TYR A 47 2.21 5.77 -8.87
CA TYR A 47 0.97 6.09 -8.19
C TYR A 47 0.97 5.60 -6.75
N SER A 48 0.64 6.51 -5.83
CA SER A 48 0.31 6.17 -4.45
C SER A 48 -1.18 5.86 -4.32
N VAL A 49 -1.53 4.75 -3.70
CA VAL A 49 -2.93 4.40 -3.38
C VAL A 49 -3.35 5.09 -2.07
N MET A 50 -4.33 5.97 -2.16
CA MET A 50 -4.79 6.75 -1.01
C MET A 50 -5.83 6.00 -0.18
N ASN A 51 -5.81 6.20 1.16
CA ASN A 51 -4.87 7.06 1.91
C ASN A 51 -3.67 6.25 2.47
N GLY A 52 -3.73 4.91 2.45
CA GLY A 52 -2.76 4.04 3.08
C GLY A 52 -1.34 4.22 2.54
N GLY A 53 -1.21 4.28 1.22
CA GLY A 53 0.07 4.47 0.53
C GLY A 53 0.76 5.82 0.73
N LEU A 54 0.07 6.82 1.33
CA LEU A 54 0.60 8.18 1.45
C LEU A 54 1.95 8.26 2.17
N ILE A 55 2.07 7.60 3.30
CA ILE A 55 3.27 7.66 4.14
C ILE A 55 4.44 6.91 3.48
N ILE A 56 4.19 5.67 3.04
CA ILE A 56 5.22 4.88 2.38
C ILE A 56 5.66 5.53 1.07
N ALA A 57 4.75 6.00 0.22
CA ALA A 57 5.10 6.65 -1.04
C ALA A 57 5.94 7.91 -0.78
N GLY A 58 5.52 8.78 0.15
CA GLY A 58 6.27 9.98 0.48
C GLY A 58 7.70 9.71 0.94
N GLN A 59 7.94 8.62 1.64
CA GLN A 59 9.28 8.24 2.09
C GLN A 59 10.07 7.46 1.03
N LEU A 60 9.42 6.52 0.33
CA LEU A 60 10.08 5.70 -0.68
C LEU A 60 10.53 6.53 -1.88
N LEU A 61 9.68 7.44 -2.38
CA LEU A 61 9.99 8.31 -3.53
C LEU A 61 11.26 9.12 -3.33
N THR A 62 11.56 9.61 -2.13
CA THR A 62 12.78 10.37 -1.84
C THR A 62 14.04 9.51 -1.83
N ARG A 63 13.92 8.19 -1.85
CA ARG A 63 15.02 7.21 -1.97
C ARG A 63 15.28 6.80 -3.42
N LEU A 64 14.35 7.08 -4.34
CA LEU A 64 14.47 6.74 -5.76
C LEU A 64 15.10 7.91 -6.52
N ASN A 65 16.38 7.76 -6.89
CA ASN A 65 17.13 8.84 -7.53
C ASN A 65 17.16 8.70 -9.05
N PHE A 66 15.99 8.70 -9.69
CA PHE A 66 15.84 8.69 -11.15
C PHE A 66 14.55 9.43 -11.56
N PRO A 67 14.44 9.94 -12.81
CA PRO A 67 13.27 10.66 -13.28
C PRO A 67 12.01 9.79 -13.29
N MET A 68 10.88 10.33 -12.82
CA MET A 68 9.56 9.69 -12.84
C MET A 68 8.46 10.74 -12.78
N GLU A 69 7.27 10.37 -13.24
CA GLU A 69 6.05 11.14 -12.98
C GLU A 69 5.37 10.56 -11.73
N VAL A 70 4.78 11.42 -10.90
CA VAL A 70 4.16 11.00 -9.64
C VAL A 70 2.70 11.46 -9.61
N GLY A 71 1.81 10.57 -9.23
CA GLY A 71 0.41 10.85 -9.01
C GLY A 71 -0.18 10.02 -7.87
N TYR A 72 -1.48 10.02 -7.77
CA TYR A 72 -2.18 9.18 -6.80
C TYR A 72 -3.45 8.58 -7.38
N LEU A 73 -3.86 7.46 -6.80
CA LEU A 73 -5.13 6.80 -7.06
C LEU A 73 -5.91 6.71 -5.76
N HIS A 74 -7.22 6.88 -5.81
CA HIS A 74 -8.05 6.66 -4.65
C HIS A 74 -9.27 5.83 -5.03
N ALA A 75 -9.21 4.56 -4.72
CA ALA A 75 -10.27 3.60 -4.95
C ALA A 75 -10.66 2.90 -3.65
N THR A 76 -11.94 2.63 -3.48
CA THR A 76 -12.47 1.85 -2.36
C THR A 76 -13.42 0.78 -2.90
N ARG A 77 -13.44 -0.40 -2.28
CA ARG A 77 -14.42 -1.45 -2.64
C ARG A 77 -15.75 -1.19 -1.96
N TYR A 78 -16.82 -1.25 -2.73
CA TYR A 78 -18.15 -1.21 -2.18
C TYR A 78 -18.53 -2.63 -1.67
N ARG A 79 -18.72 -2.79 -0.36
CA ARG A 79 -19.12 -4.07 0.25
C ARG A 79 -20.63 -4.31 0.10
N ASN A 80 -21.22 -4.19 -1.09
CA ASN A 80 -22.59 -4.61 -1.33
C ASN A 80 -22.62 -6.04 -1.86
N LYS A 81 -23.33 -6.91 -1.14
CA LYS A 81 -23.45 -8.35 -1.38
C LYS A 81 -24.17 -8.76 -2.69
N LEU A 82 -24.56 -7.83 -3.56
CA LEU A 82 -25.46 -8.10 -4.70
C LEU A 82 -24.90 -7.82 -6.10
N SER A 83 -23.77 -7.18 -6.23
CA SER A 83 -23.09 -7.02 -7.51
C SER A 83 -21.58 -7.11 -7.30
N GLY A 84 -20.88 -7.82 -8.19
CA GLY A 84 -19.44 -8.08 -8.11
C GLY A 84 -18.62 -6.86 -7.69
N SER A 85 -17.41 -7.08 -7.28
CA SER A 85 -16.50 -6.13 -6.63
C SER A 85 -16.13 -4.92 -7.51
N GLU A 86 -17.07 -4.02 -7.75
CA GLU A 86 -16.77 -2.75 -8.42
C GLU A 86 -16.00 -1.82 -7.49
N LEU A 87 -14.90 -1.26 -8.04
CA LEU A 87 -14.16 -0.19 -7.39
C LEU A 87 -14.97 1.12 -7.46
N PHE A 88 -15.20 1.73 -6.32
CA PHE A 88 -15.64 3.12 -6.26
C PHE A 88 -14.42 4.04 -6.30
N TRP A 89 -14.27 4.76 -7.40
CA TRP A 89 -13.17 5.69 -7.62
C TRP A 89 -13.49 7.07 -7.09
N LYS A 90 -12.66 7.56 -6.16
CA LYS A 90 -12.63 8.96 -5.73
C LYS A 90 -11.64 9.78 -6.56
N ALA A 91 -10.54 9.16 -7.01
CA ALA A 91 -9.58 9.74 -7.94
C ALA A 91 -9.00 8.65 -8.84
N ARG A 92 -8.90 8.94 -10.14
CA ARG A 92 -8.33 8.08 -11.17
C ARG A 92 -7.00 8.65 -11.67
N ALA A 93 -6.30 7.88 -12.52
CA ALA A 93 -5.07 8.33 -13.18
C ALA A 93 -5.30 9.61 -13.99
N GLU A 94 -4.47 10.62 -13.75
CA GLU A 94 -4.48 11.89 -14.51
C GLU A 94 -3.59 11.81 -15.77
N HIS A 95 -2.57 10.96 -15.74
CA HIS A 95 -1.64 10.76 -16.86
C HIS A 95 -2.22 9.75 -17.88
N SER A 96 -1.79 9.90 -19.15
CA SER A 96 -2.00 8.83 -20.15
C SER A 96 -1.11 7.65 -19.80
N LEU A 97 -1.70 6.47 -19.67
CA LEU A 97 -0.97 5.23 -19.35
C LEU A 97 -0.50 4.46 -20.58
N VAL A 98 -0.93 4.85 -21.78
CA VAL A 98 -0.66 4.13 -23.03
C VAL A 98 0.85 3.99 -23.26
N GLY A 99 1.34 2.74 -23.31
CA GLY A 99 2.75 2.42 -23.53
C GLY A 99 3.68 2.79 -22.37
N ARG A 100 3.14 3.04 -21.16
CA ARG A 100 3.91 3.46 -20.00
C ARG A 100 4.13 2.31 -19.02
N THR A 101 5.27 2.35 -18.35
CA THR A 101 5.49 1.57 -17.13
C THR A 101 4.85 2.28 -15.95
N VAL A 102 4.06 1.55 -15.16
CA VAL A 102 3.35 2.06 -13.97
C VAL A 102 3.85 1.30 -12.74
N LEU A 103 4.20 2.02 -11.69
CA LEU A 103 4.46 1.48 -10.35
C LEU A 103 3.34 1.93 -9.40
N ILE A 104 2.63 0.98 -8.79
CA ILE A 104 1.59 1.23 -7.81
C ILE A 104 2.17 0.99 -6.42
N ILE A 105 2.11 2.00 -5.54
CA ILE A 105 2.58 1.91 -4.14
C ILE A 105 1.37 1.90 -3.20
N ASP A 106 1.29 0.89 -2.33
CA ASP A 106 0.27 0.79 -1.29
C ASP A 106 0.90 0.42 0.07
N ASP A 107 0.14 0.54 1.15
CA ASP A 107 0.62 0.23 2.51
C ASP A 107 0.70 -1.28 2.76
N ILE A 108 -0.30 -2.04 2.33
CA ILE A 108 -0.41 -3.47 2.63
C ILE A 108 -1.06 -4.28 1.51
N LEU A 109 -0.50 -5.44 1.24
CA LEU A 109 -1.16 -6.52 0.52
C LEU A 109 -1.83 -7.46 1.53
N ASP A 110 -3.10 -7.19 1.85
CA ASP A 110 -3.95 -8.10 2.64
C ASP A 110 -4.57 -9.16 1.71
N GLU A 111 -5.86 -9.16 1.44
CA GLU A 111 -6.48 -10.07 0.45
C GLU A 111 -6.06 -9.74 -1.00
N GLY A 112 -5.72 -8.50 -1.31
CA GLY A 112 -5.17 -8.04 -2.59
C GLY A 112 -6.21 -7.66 -3.64
N HIS A 113 -7.49 -7.87 -3.40
CA HIS A 113 -8.53 -7.57 -4.39
C HIS A 113 -8.57 -6.11 -4.89
N THR A 114 -8.27 -5.13 -4.02
CA THR A 114 -8.23 -3.72 -4.42
C THR A 114 -7.02 -3.46 -5.31
N LEU A 115 -5.87 -3.99 -4.93
CA LEU A 115 -4.63 -3.84 -5.69
C LEU A 115 -4.75 -4.49 -7.07
N ASP A 116 -5.30 -5.71 -7.14
CA ASP A 116 -5.57 -6.43 -8.39
C ASP A 116 -6.47 -5.63 -9.33
N ALA A 117 -7.59 -5.11 -8.83
CA ALA A 117 -8.50 -4.29 -9.65
C ALA A 117 -7.87 -2.95 -10.10
N ILE A 118 -6.96 -2.36 -9.31
CA ILE A 118 -6.18 -1.18 -9.74
C ILE A 118 -5.19 -1.57 -10.85
N MET A 119 -4.52 -2.73 -10.73
CA MET A 119 -3.62 -3.24 -11.77
C MET A 119 -4.37 -3.48 -13.07
N GLU A 120 -5.55 -4.12 -13.03
CA GLU A 120 -6.42 -4.32 -14.20
C GLU A 120 -6.80 -2.99 -14.83
N TYR A 121 -7.24 -2.02 -14.04
CA TYR A 121 -7.54 -0.67 -14.53
C TYR A 121 -6.37 -0.04 -15.27
N CYS A 122 -5.14 -0.15 -14.76
CA CYS A 122 -3.96 0.40 -15.43
C CYS A 122 -3.66 -0.33 -16.75
N ARG A 123 -3.81 -1.66 -16.78
CA ARG A 123 -3.63 -2.46 -18.01
C ARG A 123 -4.68 -2.11 -19.07
N ASP A 124 -5.94 -2.01 -18.68
CA ASP A 124 -7.05 -1.62 -19.57
C ASP A 124 -6.88 -0.20 -20.10
N ALA A 125 -6.25 0.69 -19.34
CA ALA A 125 -5.88 2.03 -19.78
C ALA A 125 -4.65 2.07 -20.70
N GLY A 126 -4.08 0.91 -21.04
CA GLY A 126 -3.01 0.75 -22.02
C GLY A 126 -1.60 0.80 -21.46
N ALA A 127 -1.41 0.64 -20.15
CA ALA A 127 -0.08 0.51 -19.58
C ALA A 127 0.66 -0.70 -20.16
N GLU A 128 1.91 -0.51 -20.57
CA GLU A 128 2.76 -1.57 -21.10
C GLU A 128 3.21 -2.54 -20.00
N GLN A 129 3.52 -1.98 -18.82
CA GLN A 129 3.91 -2.74 -17.65
C GLN A 129 3.27 -2.14 -16.40
N VAL A 130 2.76 -2.98 -15.52
CA VAL A 130 2.22 -2.57 -14.21
C VAL A 130 2.90 -3.39 -13.14
N LEU A 131 3.61 -2.70 -12.26
CA LEU A 131 4.32 -3.26 -11.10
C LEU A 131 3.73 -2.72 -9.80
N THR A 132 3.92 -3.46 -8.72
CA THR A 132 3.38 -3.14 -7.40
C THR A 132 4.45 -3.13 -6.33
N ALA A 133 4.36 -2.18 -5.40
CA ALA A 133 5.19 -2.08 -4.22
C ALA A 133 4.31 -1.93 -2.98
N VAL A 134 4.51 -2.78 -1.98
CA VAL A 134 3.79 -2.71 -0.70
C VAL A 134 4.76 -2.72 0.45
N LEU A 135 4.47 -1.94 1.49
CA LEU A 135 5.29 -2.00 2.71
C LEU A 135 5.13 -3.35 3.39
N LEU A 136 3.90 -3.83 3.50
CA LEU A 136 3.57 -5.06 4.20
C LEU A 136 2.88 -6.07 3.29
N ASP A 137 3.28 -7.34 3.40
CA ASP A 137 2.53 -8.48 2.87
C ASP A 137 2.00 -9.31 4.03
N LYS A 138 0.68 -9.42 4.15
CA LYS A 138 0.04 -10.18 5.22
C LYS A 138 0.02 -11.67 4.89
N THR A 139 0.56 -12.48 5.77
CA THR A 139 0.66 -13.93 5.58
C THR A 139 -0.64 -14.64 5.97
N HIS A 140 -1.41 -15.08 4.96
CA HIS A 140 -2.61 -15.89 5.10
C HIS A 140 -2.99 -16.52 3.74
N ASP A 141 -4.02 -17.39 3.73
CA ASP A 141 -4.50 -18.14 2.57
C ASP A 141 -5.69 -17.50 1.83
N ARG A 142 -6.11 -16.27 2.22
CA ARG A 142 -7.27 -15.56 1.67
C ARG A 142 -6.92 -14.55 0.58
N LYS A 143 -5.80 -14.72 -0.12
CA LYS A 143 -5.42 -13.85 -1.24
C LYS A 143 -6.41 -13.93 -2.40
N ALA A 144 -6.54 -12.88 -3.18
CA ALA A 144 -7.44 -12.80 -4.33
C ALA A 144 -7.23 -13.94 -5.33
N TYR A 145 -5.98 -14.40 -5.48
CA TYR A 145 -5.62 -15.62 -6.19
C TYR A 145 -4.40 -16.29 -5.50
N PRO A 146 -4.20 -17.61 -5.73
CA PRO A 146 -3.09 -18.35 -5.13
C PRO A 146 -1.74 -17.66 -5.41
N ASP A 147 -0.88 -17.64 -4.42
CA ASP A 147 0.49 -17.11 -4.49
C ASP A 147 0.60 -15.62 -4.89
N MET A 148 -0.48 -14.84 -4.74
CA MET A 148 -0.45 -13.40 -4.98
C MET A 148 0.58 -12.71 -4.09
N ARG A 149 1.56 -12.04 -4.73
CA ARG A 149 2.58 -11.21 -4.09
C ARG A 149 2.73 -9.90 -4.87
N ALA A 150 3.18 -8.85 -4.18
CA ALA A 150 3.62 -7.64 -4.86
C ALA A 150 5.02 -7.87 -5.47
N ASP A 151 5.35 -7.10 -6.52
CA ASP A 151 6.68 -7.18 -7.17
C ASP A 151 7.79 -6.74 -6.20
N PHE A 152 7.47 -5.75 -5.33
CA PHE A 152 8.37 -5.25 -4.30
C PHE A 152 7.63 -5.27 -2.96
N THR A 153 8.14 -6.03 -2.01
CA THR A 153 7.57 -6.15 -0.66
C THR A 153 8.62 -5.76 0.37
N GLY A 154 8.25 -4.92 1.32
CA GLY A 154 9.14 -4.51 2.41
C GLY A 154 9.26 -5.58 3.50
N LEU A 155 8.14 -5.93 4.12
CA LEU A 155 8.09 -6.82 5.29
C LEU A 155 6.88 -7.75 5.22
N ASP A 156 7.03 -8.99 5.68
CA ASP A 156 5.90 -9.89 5.90
C ASP A 156 5.30 -9.65 7.28
N VAL A 157 3.97 -9.73 7.42
CA VAL A 157 3.31 -9.60 8.71
C VAL A 157 2.31 -10.74 8.95
N VAL A 158 2.09 -11.04 10.22
CA VAL A 158 1.10 -12.02 10.67
C VAL A 158 -0.32 -11.54 10.40
N ASP A 159 -1.28 -12.47 10.33
CA ASP A 159 -2.69 -12.17 10.09
C ASP A 159 -3.38 -11.62 11.35
N ARG A 160 -2.99 -10.39 11.73
CA ARG A 160 -3.59 -9.61 12.81
C ARG A 160 -4.06 -8.27 12.27
N TYR A 161 -4.83 -7.54 13.06
CA TYR A 161 -5.15 -6.15 12.74
C TYR A 161 -3.92 -5.28 13.01
N VAL A 162 -3.32 -4.76 11.94
CA VAL A 162 -2.10 -3.95 12.00
C VAL A 162 -2.38 -2.49 11.65
N PHE A 163 -1.61 -1.57 12.23
CA PHE A 163 -1.70 -0.13 11.99
C PHE A 163 -0.33 0.53 12.13
N GLY A 164 -0.24 1.78 11.68
CA GLY A 164 1.00 2.56 11.62
C GLY A 164 1.60 2.61 10.21
N TYR A 165 2.44 3.57 9.95
CA TYR A 165 3.13 3.81 8.67
C TYR A 165 2.20 3.83 7.44
N GLY A 166 1.02 4.46 7.56
CA GLY A 166 0.00 4.53 6.52
C GLY A 166 -1.26 3.76 6.85
N LEU A 167 -1.15 2.59 7.49
CA LEU A 167 -2.27 1.78 7.94
C LEU A 167 -2.97 2.44 9.13
N ASP A 168 -4.31 2.33 9.17
CA ASP A 168 -5.09 2.98 10.22
C ASP A 168 -5.73 2.01 11.21
N TYR A 169 -5.95 2.53 12.41
CA TYR A 169 -6.93 2.02 13.35
C TYR A 169 -8.15 2.92 13.32
N LYS A 170 -9.22 2.52 12.65
CA LYS A 170 -10.51 3.26 12.53
C LYS A 170 -10.31 4.74 12.16
N GLY A 171 -9.41 5.01 11.21
CA GLY A 171 -9.05 6.36 10.73
C GLY A 171 -7.89 7.03 11.46
N TYR A 172 -7.43 6.50 12.57
CA TYR A 172 -6.33 7.04 13.38
C TYR A 172 -5.03 6.26 13.19
N TRP A 173 -3.94 6.78 13.74
CA TRP A 173 -2.62 6.13 13.85
C TRP A 173 -1.89 5.82 12.55
N ARG A 174 -2.35 6.32 11.38
CA ARG A 174 -1.55 6.23 10.15
C ARG A 174 -0.16 6.87 10.30
N ASN A 175 -0.03 7.82 11.20
CA ASN A 175 1.19 8.56 11.53
C ASN A 175 2.08 7.88 12.57
N ALA A 176 1.72 6.73 13.10
CA ALA A 176 2.55 6.00 14.04
C ALA A 176 3.86 5.55 13.37
N PRO A 177 5.04 5.75 14.02
CA PRO A 177 6.35 5.57 13.41
C PRO A 177 6.86 4.12 13.49
N GLY A 178 6.00 3.15 13.29
CA GLY A 178 6.30 1.72 13.31
C GLY A 178 5.08 0.95 12.87
N ILE A 179 5.18 -0.38 12.88
CA ILE A 179 4.07 -1.28 12.62
C ILE A 179 3.64 -1.92 13.93
N TYR A 180 2.40 -1.75 14.25
CA TYR A 180 1.78 -2.21 15.49
C TYR A 180 0.61 -3.13 15.19
N ALA A 181 0.38 -4.10 16.06
CA ALA A 181 -0.79 -4.97 15.99
C ALA A 181 -1.67 -4.76 17.22
N LEU A 182 -2.99 -4.83 17.04
CA LEU A 182 -3.90 -4.88 18.18
C LEU A 182 -3.55 -6.08 19.06
N LYS A 183 -3.60 -5.88 20.37
CA LYS A 183 -3.43 -6.97 21.32
C LYS A 183 -4.58 -7.96 21.15
N ASP A 184 -4.24 -9.24 21.02
CA ASP A 184 -5.23 -10.30 21.03
C ASP A 184 -5.81 -10.43 22.45
N HIS A 185 -7.13 -10.39 22.58
CA HIS A 185 -7.86 -10.56 23.84
C HIS A 185 -8.41 -11.97 23.96
#